data_23aa4aa2c5ae9b8e3287680b77ac56c2
#
_entry.id   23aa4aa2c5ae9b8e3287680b77ac56c2
#
_cell.length_a   1.000
_cell.length_b   1.000
_cell.length_c   1.000
_cell.angle_alpha   90.00
_cell.angle_beta   90.00
_cell.angle_gamma   90.00
#
_symmetry.space_group_name_H-M   'P 1'
#
loop_
_entity.id
_entity.type
_entity.pdbx_description
1 polymer ?
#
loop_
_entity_poly.entity_id
_entity_poly.type
_entity_poly.pdbx_seq_one_letter_code
_entity_poly.pdbx_strand_id
1 'polypeptide(L)'
;MLTLQDIRDAATRLQGHVLDTPCVESKTLSQIVGAQVFLKFENLQFTASFKERGACNRLTLLTDAERARGVVAMSAGNHAQGVAYHAQRLGLRAVIVMPRFTPGVKVERTRGFGAEVVLHGDTLEEARAHAYALADAQGLTFVHPYDDEGVAAGQGTLGLEMLQAVPDLDTLVIAVGGGGLISGVATAAKALKPGIEIIGVQTMRFPAMVNAVKGTSHPQGTSTIAEGIAVGTPGKITQEIVKRLVDDLVLVDEGDIEQAVLMLLEIEKTLVEGAGAAGLAALVRYPERFKGKRVGLVLCGGNIDPLLLAAIIERGMVRSGRLARIKVSARDVPGVLARITATVADAGANIEEVHHQRAFTMLAAQNVEIELVLQTRGKTHVDEVLGQLRTAGMQADLI
;
A
#
# COMPACT_ATOMS: atom_id res chain seq x y z
N MET A 1 26.04 -12.30 -6.78
CA MET A 1 25.11 -11.43 -7.54
C MET A 1 23.91 -12.27 -7.96
N LEU A 2 22.70 -11.83 -7.66
CA LEU A 2 21.44 -12.55 -7.91
C LEU A 2 21.27 -12.91 -9.40
N THR A 3 20.95 -14.18 -9.66
CA THR A 3 20.78 -14.75 -11.01
C THR A 3 19.39 -15.36 -11.20
N LEU A 4 19.00 -15.66 -12.44
CA LEU A 4 17.78 -16.41 -12.76
C LEU A 4 17.80 -17.81 -12.13
N GLN A 5 18.98 -18.45 -12.02
CA GLN A 5 19.08 -19.78 -11.43
C GLN A 5 18.77 -19.74 -9.93
N ASP A 6 19.27 -18.74 -9.20
CA ASP A 6 18.94 -18.56 -7.78
C ASP A 6 17.43 -18.41 -7.55
N ILE A 7 16.73 -17.72 -8.48
CA ILE A 7 15.28 -17.52 -8.42
C ILE A 7 14.53 -18.83 -8.75
N ARG A 8 14.99 -19.61 -9.71
CA ARG A 8 14.42 -20.94 -10.03
C ARG A 8 14.58 -21.92 -8.86
N ASP A 9 15.75 -21.89 -8.25
CA ASP A 9 16.01 -22.69 -7.05
C ASP A 9 15.14 -22.24 -5.88
N ALA A 10 14.93 -20.92 -5.73
CA ALA A 10 13.96 -20.39 -4.77
C ALA A 10 12.54 -20.86 -5.06
N ALA A 11 12.11 -20.83 -6.34
CA ALA A 11 10.77 -21.32 -6.70
C ALA A 11 10.58 -22.80 -6.32
N THR A 12 11.61 -23.64 -6.50
CA THR A 12 11.58 -25.05 -6.07
C THR A 12 11.45 -25.16 -4.55
N ARG A 13 12.21 -24.36 -3.77
CA ARG A 13 12.13 -24.35 -2.30
C ARG A 13 10.79 -23.84 -1.77
N LEU A 14 10.16 -22.93 -2.48
CA LEU A 14 8.87 -22.33 -2.08
C LEU A 14 7.66 -23.20 -2.41
N GLN A 15 7.83 -24.23 -3.22
CA GLN A 15 6.73 -25.12 -3.63
C GLN A 15 6.03 -25.74 -2.42
N GLY A 16 4.71 -25.53 -2.30
CA GLY A 16 3.91 -25.98 -1.15
C GLY A 16 4.08 -25.16 0.13
N HIS A 17 4.92 -24.11 0.12
CA HIS A 17 5.13 -23.23 1.28
C HIS A 17 4.46 -21.88 1.14
N VAL A 18 4.25 -21.40 -0.07
CA VAL A 18 3.53 -20.16 -0.39
C VAL A 18 2.42 -20.46 -1.39
N LEU A 19 1.45 -19.54 -1.49
CA LEU A 19 0.37 -19.68 -2.47
C LEU A 19 0.87 -19.26 -3.85
N ASP A 20 0.50 -20.01 -4.88
CA ASP A 20 0.54 -19.53 -6.26
C ASP A 20 -0.69 -18.63 -6.47
N THR A 21 -0.48 -17.33 -6.25
CA THR A 21 -1.57 -16.35 -6.27
C THR A 21 -2.01 -16.05 -7.71
N PRO A 22 -3.29 -15.69 -7.94
CA PRO A 22 -3.76 -15.36 -9.28
C PRO A 22 -2.97 -14.22 -9.92
N CYS A 23 -2.78 -14.31 -11.25
CA CYS A 23 -2.32 -13.22 -12.11
C CYS A 23 -3.32 -13.06 -13.24
N VAL A 24 -4.28 -12.14 -13.12
CA VAL A 24 -5.45 -12.04 -14.00
C VAL A 24 -5.68 -10.61 -14.49
N GLU A 25 -6.31 -10.49 -15.66
CA GLU A 25 -6.66 -9.21 -16.26
C GLU A 25 -7.83 -8.56 -15.50
N SER A 26 -7.68 -7.27 -15.15
CA SER A 26 -8.78 -6.40 -14.73
C SER A 26 -9.34 -5.65 -15.94
N LYS A 27 -10.50 -6.04 -16.42
CA LYS A 27 -11.14 -5.38 -17.57
C LYS A 27 -11.53 -3.93 -17.27
N THR A 28 -12.04 -3.67 -16.08
CA THR A 28 -12.48 -2.33 -15.68
C THR A 28 -11.30 -1.37 -15.52
N LEU A 29 -10.23 -1.79 -14.82
CA LEU A 29 -9.03 -0.97 -14.71
C LEU A 29 -8.37 -0.75 -16.08
N SER A 30 -8.36 -1.78 -16.93
CA SER A 30 -7.85 -1.67 -18.30
C SER A 30 -8.58 -0.58 -19.10
N GLN A 31 -9.89 -0.51 -19.01
CA GLN A 31 -10.68 0.55 -19.66
C GLN A 31 -10.38 1.94 -19.08
N ILE A 32 -10.22 2.05 -17.77
CA ILE A 32 -9.98 3.34 -17.10
C ILE A 32 -8.61 3.92 -17.49
N VAL A 33 -7.57 3.07 -17.54
CA VAL A 33 -6.19 3.54 -17.80
C VAL A 33 -5.78 3.47 -19.29
N GLY A 34 -6.58 2.84 -20.13
CA GLY A 34 -6.28 2.68 -21.57
C GLY A 34 -5.14 1.70 -21.85
N ALA A 35 -4.89 0.74 -20.97
CA ALA A 35 -3.89 -0.32 -21.06
C ALA A 35 -4.52 -1.67 -20.72
N GLN A 36 -3.90 -2.80 -21.05
CA GLN A 36 -4.32 -4.09 -20.50
C GLN A 36 -3.62 -4.33 -19.17
N VAL A 37 -4.38 -4.29 -18.07
CA VAL A 37 -3.86 -4.36 -16.70
C VAL A 37 -4.04 -5.76 -16.12
N PHE A 38 -2.93 -6.41 -15.77
CA PHE A 38 -2.88 -7.72 -15.13
C PHE A 38 -2.44 -7.57 -13.68
N LEU A 39 -3.18 -8.13 -12.75
CA LEU A 39 -2.96 -8.02 -11.31
C LEU A 39 -2.44 -9.33 -10.75
N LYS A 40 -1.27 -9.31 -10.09
CA LYS A 40 -0.74 -10.42 -9.27
C LYS A 40 -1.11 -10.17 -7.81
N PHE A 41 -1.94 -11.05 -7.24
CA PHE A 41 -2.61 -10.83 -5.96
C PHE A 41 -1.80 -11.33 -4.75
N GLU A 42 -0.66 -10.73 -4.46
CA GLU A 42 0.17 -11.11 -3.30
C GLU A 42 -0.42 -10.72 -1.93
N ASN A 43 -1.42 -9.85 -1.93
CA ASN A 43 -2.25 -9.59 -0.76
C ASN A 43 -3.09 -10.82 -0.32
N LEU A 44 -3.19 -11.86 -1.14
CA LEU A 44 -3.87 -13.12 -0.82
C LEU A 44 -2.95 -14.19 -0.20
N GLN A 45 -1.65 -13.95 -0.05
CA GLN A 45 -0.78 -14.81 0.72
C GLN A 45 -1.31 -14.93 2.17
N PHE A 46 -0.94 -15.97 2.90
CA PHE A 46 -1.47 -16.25 4.25
C PHE A 46 -1.20 -15.09 5.23
N THR A 47 0.00 -14.47 5.18
CA THR A 47 0.30 -13.26 5.95
C THR A 47 -0.07 -11.97 5.23
N ALA A 48 -0.91 -12.09 4.19
CA ALA A 48 -1.40 -11.01 3.36
C ALA A 48 -0.30 -10.16 2.70
N SER A 49 0.86 -10.75 2.34
CA SER A 49 1.90 -10.04 1.61
C SER A 49 2.94 -10.94 0.94
N PHE A 50 3.56 -10.44 -0.14
CA PHE A 50 4.65 -11.07 -0.85
C PHE A 50 5.87 -11.42 0.02
N LYS A 51 5.99 -10.82 1.20
CA LYS A 51 7.13 -11.00 2.11
C LYS A 51 7.32 -12.45 2.53
N GLU A 52 6.29 -13.26 2.48
CA GLU A 52 6.38 -14.70 2.73
C GLU A 52 7.42 -15.38 1.86
N ARG A 53 7.47 -15.04 0.58
CA ARG A 53 8.36 -15.67 -0.40
C ARG A 53 9.82 -15.52 -0.01
N GLY A 54 10.27 -14.28 0.19
CA GLY A 54 11.66 -14.00 0.57
C GLY A 54 12.00 -14.51 1.96
N ALA A 55 11.08 -14.38 2.92
CA ALA A 55 11.29 -14.90 4.27
C ALA A 55 11.43 -16.44 4.25
N CYS A 56 10.51 -17.17 3.62
CA CYS A 56 10.57 -18.60 3.48
C CYS A 56 11.87 -19.06 2.80
N ASN A 57 12.18 -18.49 1.63
CA ASN A 57 13.40 -18.86 0.91
C ASN A 57 14.68 -18.63 1.75
N ARG A 58 14.80 -17.49 2.43
CA ARG A 58 15.96 -17.19 3.26
C ARG A 58 16.10 -18.15 4.44
N LEU A 59 14.98 -18.49 5.09
CA LEU A 59 14.98 -19.43 6.21
C LEU A 59 15.31 -20.87 5.79
N THR A 60 14.92 -21.28 4.59
CA THR A 60 15.29 -22.60 4.06
C THR A 60 16.77 -22.72 3.68
N LEU A 61 17.45 -21.61 3.42
CA LEU A 61 18.88 -21.54 3.12
C LEU A 61 19.80 -21.59 4.35
N LEU A 62 19.24 -21.58 5.57
CA LEU A 62 20.04 -21.64 6.79
C LEU A 62 20.77 -22.97 6.91
N THR A 63 22.01 -22.94 7.31
CA THR A 63 22.80 -24.11 7.71
C THR A 63 22.23 -24.71 9.00
N ASP A 64 22.52 -25.97 9.29
CA ASP A 64 22.06 -26.64 10.52
C ASP A 64 22.48 -25.89 11.78
N ALA A 65 23.70 -25.33 11.78
CA ALA A 65 24.20 -24.52 12.88
C ALA A 65 23.44 -23.19 13.06
N GLU A 66 23.04 -22.53 11.98
CA GLU A 66 22.20 -21.33 12.02
C GLU A 66 20.78 -21.67 12.46
N ARG A 67 20.20 -22.76 11.94
CA ARG A 67 18.88 -23.26 12.34
C ARG A 67 18.81 -23.55 13.85
N ALA A 68 19.84 -24.16 14.40
CA ALA A 68 19.91 -24.48 15.83
C ALA A 68 19.93 -23.22 16.72
N ARG A 69 20.54 -22.13 16.27
CA ARG A 69 20.58 -20.85 16.99
C ARG A 69 19.31 -20.03 16.81
N GLY A 70 18.71 -20.09 15.63
CA GLY A 70 17.53 -19.32 15.26
C GLY A 70 17.85 -18.01 14.54
N VAL A 71 16.82 -17.19 14.33
CA VAL A 71 16.89 -15.98 13.52
C VAL A 71 16.40 -14.75 14.28
N VAL A 72 16.86 -13.59 13.84
CA VAL A 72 16.34 -12.29 14.28
C VAL A 72 16.00 -11.42 13.08
N ALA A 73 14.91 -10.66 13.18
CA ALA A 73 14.55 -9.65 12.18
C ALA A 73 14.08 -8.37 12.87
N MET A 74 14.23 -7.24 12.18
CA MET A 74 13.66 -5.96 12.61
C MET A 74 12.58 -5.55 11.61
N SER A 75 11.35 -5.52 12.06
CA SER A 75 10.20 -5.04 11.29
C SER A 75 8.96 -4.96 12.18
N ALA A 76 8.13 -3.93 11.98
CA ALA A 76 6.81 -3.81 12.60
C ALA A 76 5.65 -4.16 11.64
N GLY A 77 5.95 -4.70 10.44
CA GLY A 77 4.96 -4.94 9.38
C GLY A 77 5.07 -6.32 8.73
N ASN A 78 4.88 -6.36 7.42
CA ASN A 78 4.78 -7.58 6.61
C ASN A 78 6.00 -8.51 6.73
N HIS A 79 7.21 -7.97 6.84
CA HIS A 79 8.41 -8.80 6.98
C HIS A 79 8.44 -9.53 8.32
N ALA A 80 8.04 -8.88 9.40
CA ALA A 80 7.93 -9.50 10.72
C ALA A 80 7.00 -10.73 10.69
N GLN A 81 5.82 -10.57 10.10
CA GLN A 81 4.83 -11.65 9.99
C GLN A 81 5.34 -12.78 9.09
N GLY A 82 5.93 -12.46 7.94
CA GLY A 82 6.50 -13.47 7.03
C GLY A 82 7.62 -14.30 7.68
N VAL A 83 8.55 -13.65 8.40
CA VAL A 83 9.63 -14.34 9.11
C VAL A 83 9.06 -15.20 10.26
N ALA A 84 8.19 -14.64 11.09
CA ALA A 84 7.58 -15.35 12.22
C ALA A 84 6.79 -16.59 11.77
N TYR A 85 5.93 -16.43 10.76
CA TYR A 85 5.11 -17.51 10.20
C TYR A 85 5.94 -18.66 9.64
N HIS A 86 6.92 -18.36 8.79
CA HIS A 86 7.75 -19.42 8.21
C HIS A 86 8.76 -20.01 9.19
N ALA A 87 9.24 -19.23 10.17
CA ALA A 87 10.05 -19.78 11.25
C ALA A 87 9.27 -20.79 12.07
N GLN A 88 8.02 -20.51 12.44
CA GLN A 88 7.14 -21.46 13.14
C GLN A 88 6.95 -22.76 12.33
N ARG A 89 6.65 -22.64 11.03
CA ARG A 89 6.46 -23.82 10.15
C ARG A 89 7.72 -24.67 9.98
N LEU A 90 8.89 -24.05 10.07
CA LEU A 90 10.18 -24.71 9.93
C LEU A 90 10.78 -25.15 11.29
N GLY A 91 10.06 -24.95 12.40
CA GLY A 91 10.52 -25.27 13.75
C GLY A 91 11.75 -24.44 14.19
N LEU A 92 11.86 -23.18 13.73
CA LEU A 92 12.97 -22.28 14.03
C LEU A 92 12.57 -21.30 15.13
N ARG A 93 13.50 -21.01 16.04
CA ARG A 93 13.35 -19.85 16.94
C ARG A 93 13.44 -18.56 16.13
N ALA A 94 12.48 -17.66 16.31
CA ALA A 94 12.49 -16.34 15.71
C ALA A 94 12.32 -15.23 16.76
N VAL A 95 13.19 -14.23 16.71
CA VAL A 95 13.12 -13.03 17.52
C VAL A 95 12.80 -11.86 16.58
N ILE A 96 11.74 -11.11 16.86
CA ILE A 96 11.33 -9.97 16.06
C ILE A 96 11.45 -8.71 16.91
N VAL A 97 12.32 -7.80 16.50
CA VAL A 97 12.50 -6.50 17.15
C VAL A 97 11.61 -5.45 16.49
N MET A 98 10.84 -4.74 17.30
CA MET A 98 9.94 -3.67 16.87
C MET A 98 10.16 -2.41 17.72
N PRO A 99 9.90 -1.20 17.21
CA PRO A 99 9.84 0.01 18.02
C PRO A 99 8.81 -0.10 19.16
N ARG A 100 9.05 0.57 20.30
CA ARG A 100 8.18 0.50 21.49
C ARG A 100 6.74 0.93 21.22
N PHE A 101 6.53 1.87 20.31
CA PHE A 101 5.21 2.40 19.97
C PHE A 101 4.53 1.67 18.80
N THR A 102 4.99 0.47 18.45
CA THR A 102 4.33 -0.37 17.45
C THR A 102 2.90 -0.70 17.91
N PRO A 103 1.87 -0.52 17.08
CA PRO A 103 0.49 -0.84 17.44
C PRO A 103 0.35 -2.27 17.96
N GLY A 104 -0.38 -2.44 19.07
CA GLY A 104 -0.54 -3.73 19.74
C GLY A 104 -1.03 -4.85 18.83
N VAL A 105 -1.91 -4.53 17.90
CA VAL A 105 -2.45 -5.49 16.91
C VAL A 105 -1.35 -6.09 16.02
N LYS A 106 -0.32 -5.30 15.64
CA LYS A 106 0.83 -5.79 14.86
C LYS A 106 1.74 -6.68 15.71
N VAL A 107 1.92 -6.30 16.98
CA VAL A 107 2.70 -7.09 17.96
C VAL A 107 2.04 -8.45 18.18
N GLU A 108 0.75 -8.47 18.50
CA GLU A 108 0.01 -9.70 18.81
C GLU A 108 -0.10 -10.63 17.59
N ARG A 109 -0.28 -10.10 16.38
CA ARG A 109 -0.23 -10.92 15.16
C ARG A 109 1.11 -11.64 15.01
N THR A 110 2.22 -10.93 15.26
CA THR A 110 3.56 -11.52 15.14
C THR A 110 3.80 -12.56 16.24
N ARG A 111 3.36 -12.31 17.48
CA ARG A 111 3.39 -13.29 18.58
C ARG A 111 2.55 -14.51 18.28
N GLY A 112 1.39 -14.35 17.65
CA GLY A 112 0.50 -15.42 17.23
C GLY A 112 1.15 -16.46 16.31
N PHE A 113 2.22 -16.07 15.60
CA PHE A 113 3.07 -16.99 14.83
C PHE A 113 4.24 -17.58 15.66
N GLY A 114 4.18 -17.51 16.99
CA GLY A 114 5.17 -18.12 17.87
C GLY A 114 6.52 -17.41 17.96
N ALA A 115 6.66 -16.20 17.40
CA ALA A 115 7.89 -15.44 17.51
C ALA A 115 7.99 -14.72 18.86
N GLU A 116 9.20 -14.63 19.38
CA GLU A 116 9.57 -13.74 20.49
C GLU A 116 9.58 -12.30 19.98
N VAL A 117 8.72 -11.42 20.52
CA VAL A 117 8.69 -10.00 20.13
C VAL A 117 9.37 -9.16 21.20
N VAL A 118 10.44 -8.46 20.79
CA VAL A 118 11.20 -7.51 21.61
C VAL A 118 10.84 -6.09 21.20
N LEU A 119 10.25 -5.32 22.11
CA LEU A 119 9.96 -3.90 21.91
C LEU A 119 11.14 -3.07 22.38
N HIS A 120 11.83 -2.38 21.45
CA HIS A 120 13.04 -1.61 21.77
C HIS A 120 13.18 -0.37 20.90
N GLY A 121 13.61 0.74 21.52
CA GLY A 121 13.80 2.03 20.86
C GLY A 121 12.49 2.69 20.46
N ASP A 122 12.57 3.95 20.04
CA ASP A 122 11.44 4.75 19.59
C ASP A 122 11.36 4.81 18.07
N THR A 123 12.47 4.52 17.39
CA THR A 123 12.61 4.56 15.94
C THR A 123 12.93 3.18 15.35
N LEU A 124 12.68 3.02 14.05
CA LEU A 124 13.08 1.81 13.29
C LEU A 124 14.62 1.64 13.31
N GLU A 125 15.37 2.72 13.37
CA GLU A 125 16.83 2.66 13.38
C GLU A 125 17.38 2.14 14.70
N GLU A 126 16.85 2.59 15.83
CA GLU A 126 17.18 2.08 17.17
C GLU A 126 16.79 0.61 17.32
N ALA A 127 15.60 0.24 16.84
CA ALA A 127 15.16 -1.16 16.83
C ALA A 127 16.10 -2.03 15.97
N ARG A 128 16.57 -1.52 14.84
CA ARG A 128 17.53 -2.20 13.96
C ARG A 128 18.87 -2.40 14.64
N ALA A 129 19.41 -1.37 15.25
CA ALA A 129 20.69 -1.46 15.99
C ALA A 129 20.60 -2.52 17.10
N HIS A 130 19.48 -2.57 17.82
CA HIS A 130 19.25 -3.58 18.86
C HIS A 130 19.12 -5.00 18.26
N ALA A 131 18.48 -5.15 17.11
CA ALA A 131 18.38 -6.45 16.45
C ALA A 131 19.75 -6.99 16.01
N TYR A 132 20.66 -6.14 15.53
CA TYR A 132 22.04 -6.53 15.25
C TYR A 132 22.81 -6.90 16.53
N ALA A 133 22.64 -6.12 17.60
CA ALA A 133 23.29 -6.45 18.90
C ALA A 133 22.80 -7.80 19.44
N LEU A 134 21.51 -8.14 19.29
CA LEU A 134 20.97 -9.46 19.65
C LEU A 134 21.53 -10.57 18.74
N ALA A 135 21.66 -10.29 17.43
CA ALA A 135 22.26 -11.23 16.50
C ALA A 135 23.68 -11.63 16.94
N ASP A 136 24.52 -10.62 17.25
CA ASP A 136 25.89 -10.83 17.69
C ASP A 136 25.96 -11.52 19.06
N ALA A 137 25.19 -11.08 20.05
CA ALA A 137 25.22 -11.60 21.41
C ALA A 137 24.71 -13.04 21.53
N GLN A 138 23.71 -13.42 20.73
CA GLN A 138 23.06 -14.74 20.78
C GLN A 138 23.43 -15.63 19.59
N GLY A 139 24.23 -15.16 18.65
CA GLY A 139 24.61 -15.87 17.44
C GLY A 139 23.44 -16.13 16.49
N LEU A 140 22.36 -15.28 16.54
CA LEU A 140 21.20 -15.40 15.68
C LEU A 140 21.52 -14.93 14.26
N THR A 141 20.91 -15.55 13.26
CA THR A 141 21.05 -15.07 11.87
C THR A 141 20.07 -13.92 11.64
N PHE A 142 20.60 -12.75 11.25
CA PHE A 142 19.75 -11.61 10.90
C PHE A 142 19.10 -11.82 9.53
N VAL A 143 17.77 -11.76 9.46
CA VAL A 143 16.99 -11.85 8.21
C VAL A 143 16.61 -10.46 7.75
N HIS A 144 17.37 -9.94 6.76
CA HIS A 144 17.17 -8.58 6.28
C HIS A 144 15.89 -8.44 5.44
N PRO A 145 15.08 -7.36 5.60
CA PRO A 145 13.77 -7.24 4.92
C PRO A 145 13.84 -7.06 3.40
N TYR A 146 14.99 -6.73 2.83
CA TYR A 146 15.20 -6.48 1.39
C TYR A 146 16.63 -6.60 0.87
N ASP A 147 17.67 -6.29 1.66
CA ASP A 147 19.07 -6.25 1.21
C ASP A 147 19.79 -7.57 1.50
N ASP A 148 19.25 -8.65 0.92
CA ASP A 148 19.73 -10.02 1.05
C ASP A 148 19.38 -10.78 -0.25
N GLU A 149 20.38 -11.43 -0.87
CA GLU A 149 20.19 -12.13 -2.15
C GLU A 149 19.20 -13.29 -2.02
N GLY A 150 19.17 -14.00 -0.90
CA GLY A 150 18.21 -15.08 -0.64
C GLY A 150 16.77 -14.56 -0.50
N VAL A 151 16.60 -13.41 0.19
CA VAL A 151 15.30 -12.74 0.26
C VAL A 151 14.87 -12.26 -1.13
N ALA A 152 15.75 -11.58 -1.87
CA ALA A 152 15.45 -11.09 -3.21
C ALA A 152 15.16 -12.22 -4.20
N ALA A 153 15.84 -13.38 -4.09
CA ALA A 153 15.56 -14.56 -4.90
C ALA A 153 14.13 -15.09 -4.68
N GLY A 154 13.69 -15.18 -3.43
CA GLY A 154 12.32 -15.55 -3.09
C GLY A 154 11.30 -14.59 -3.70
N GLN A 155 11.52 -13.28 -3.63
CA GLN A 155 10.66 -12.27 -4.25
C GLN A 155 10.66 -12.37 -5.79
N GLY A 156 11.78 -12.78 -6.38
CA GLY A 156 11.92 -12.94 -7.83
C GLY A 156 11.02 -14.01 -8.42
N THR A 157 10.55 -14.97 -7.62
CA THR A 157 9.61 -16.01 -8.08
C THR A 157 8.31 -15.42 -8.61
N LEU A 158 7.92 -14.23 -8.14
CA LEU A 158 6.80 -13.46 -8.70
C LEU A 158 6.98 -13.15 -10.20
N GLY A 159 8.19 -12.76 -10.58
CA GLY A 159 8.51 -12.50 -11.99
C GLY A 159 8.40 -13.75 -12.87
N LEU A 160 8.76 -14.93 -12.33
CA LEU A 160 8.56 -16.21 -13.03
C LEU A 160 7.07 -16.48 -13.22
N GLU A 161 6.28 -16.43 -12.16
CA GLU A 161 4.84 -16.72 -12.17
C GLU A 161 4.07 -15.74 -13.08
N MET A 162 4.38 -14.44 -13.03
CA MET A 162 3.72 -13.43 -13.86
C MET A 162 3.99 -13.66 -15.35
N LEU A 163 5.25 -13.95 -15.74
CA LEU A 163 5.58 -14.23 -17.14
C LEU A 163 5.13 -15.61 -17.61
N GLN A 164 4.96 -16.56 -16.70
CA GLN A 164 4.34 -17.84 -17.02
C GLN A 164 2.83 -17.69 -17.27
N ALA A 165 2.14 -16.88 -16.45
CA ALA A 165 0.71 -16.63 -16.59
C ALA A 165 0.38 -15.74 -17.81
N VAL A 166 1.23 -14.73 -18.06
CA VAL A 166 1.05 -13.73 -19.13
C VAL A 166 2.39 -13.49 -19.84
N PRO A 167 2.78 -14.36 -20.80
CA PRO A 167 4.10 -14.30 -21.44
C PRO A 167 4.36 -13.03 -22.27
N ASP A 168 3.32 -12.38 -22.71
CA ASP A 168 3.36 -11.21 -23.59
C ASP A 168 3.23 -9.87 -22.86
N LEU A 169 3.43 -9.82 -21.53
CA LEU A 169 3.54 -8.56 -20.79
C LEU A 169 4.62 -7.65 -21.38
N ASP A 170 4.27 -6.38 -21.62
CA ASP A 170 5.20 -5.36 -22.11
C ASP A 170 5.94 -4.67 -20.96
N THR A 171 5.27 -4.48 -19.84
CA THR A 171 5.76 -3.68 -18.70
C THR A 171 5.37 -4.33 -17.38
N LEU A 172 6.29 -4.33 -16.42
CA LEU A 172 6.01 -4.63 -15.01
C LEU A 172 6.17 -3.35 -14.18
N VAL A 173 5.16 -3.05 -13.37
CA VAL A 173 5.16 -1.87 -12.49
C VAL A 173 5.17 -2.34 -11.03
N ILE A 174 6.25 -2.05 -10.31
CA ILE A 174 6.59 -2.64 -9.03
C ILE A 174 6.79 -1.57 -7.96
N ALA A 175 6.12 -1.70 -6.83
CA ALA A 175 6.34 -0.85 -5.65
C ALA A 175 7.75 -1.02 -5.07
N VAL A 176 8.42 0.08 -4.74
CA VAL A 176 9.82 0.12 -4.30
C VAL A 176 9.95 0.78 -2.93
N GLY A 177 10.28 -0.02 -1.92
CA GLY A 177 10.83 0.47 -0.66
C GLY A 177 12.35 0.34 -0.68
N GLY A 178 12.91 -0.64 0.02
CA GLY A 178 14.34 -0.94 0.03
C GLY A 178 14.87 -1.66 -1.21
N GLY A 179 14.00 -2.08 -2.14
CA GLY A 179 14.38 -2.62 -3.44
C GLY A 179 14.34 -4.15 -3.58
N GLY A 180 14.06 -4.92 -2.53
CA GLY A 180 14.12 -6.39 -2.60
C GLY A 180 13.15 -7.02 -3.60
N LEU A 181 11.89 -6.55 -3.64
CA LEU A 181 10.88 -7.04 -4.58
C LEU A 181 11.28 -6.77 -6.04
N ILE A 182 11.52 -5.50 -6.36
CA ILE A 182 11.86 -5.10 -7.73
C ILE A 182 13.16 -5.72 -8.22
N SER A 183 14.16 -5.90 -7.33
CA SER A 183 15.43 -6.56 -7.67
C SER A 183 15.23 -8.02 -8.08
N GLY A 184 14.44 -8.77 -7.30
CA GLY A 184 14.12 -10.15 -7.64
C GLY A 184 13.31 -10.26 -8.93
N VAL A 185 12.21 -9.50 -9.03
CA VAL A 185 11.32 -9.50 -10.21
C VAL A 185 12.06 -9.06 -11.47
N ALA A 186 12.84 -7.97 -11.41
CA ALA A 186 13.60 -7.49 -12.57
C ALA A 186 14.66 -8.51 -13.02
N THR A 187 15.34 -9.18 -12.09
CA THR A 187 16.33 -10.23 -12.43
C THR A 187 15.65 -11.38 -13.16
N ALA A 188 14.52 -11.88 -12.70
CA ALA A 188 13.76 -12.92 -13.38
C ALA A 188 13.24 -12.46 -14.75
N ALA A 189 12.57 -11.32 -14.78
CA ALA A 189 11.87 -10.82 -15.94
C ALA A 189 12.84 -10.46 -17.09
N LYS A 190 13.91 -9.72 -16.82
CA LYS A 190 14.92 -9.35 -17.82
C LYS A 190 15.70 -10.56 -18.35
N ALA A 191 15.90 -11.60 -17.53
CA ALA A 191 16.54 -12.83 -17.99
C ALA A 191 15.64 -13.68 -18.90
N LEU A 192 14.32 -13.69 -18.65
CA LEU A 192 13.34 -14.43 -19.46
C LEU A 192 12.88 -13.65 -20.70
N LYS A 193 12.69 -12.36 -20.56
CA LYS A 193 12.23 -11.44 -21.61
C LYS A 193 13.04 -10.14 -21.57
N PRO A 194 14.23 -10.09 -22.23
CA PRO A 194 15.14 -8.94 -22.13
C PRO A 194 14.51 -7.60 -22.52
N GLY A 195 13.51 -7.60 -23.42
CA GLY A 195 12.81 -6.41 -23.87
C GLY A 195 11.69 -5.92 -22.95
N ILE A 196 11.36 -6.63 -21.87
CA ILE A 196 10.30 -6.18 -20.96
C ILE A 196 10.73 -4.90 -20.20
N GLU A 197 9.83 -3.93 -20.12
CA GLU A 197 10.08 -2.70 -19.36
C GLU A 197 9.79 -2.91 -17.87
N ILE A 198 10.69 -2.51 -17.00
CA ILE A 198 10.53 -2.57 -15.55
C ILE A 198 10.47 -1.17 -14.98
N ILE A 199 9.35 -0.80 -14.39
CA ILE A 199 9.13 0.51 -13.76
C ILE A 199 8.96 0.33 -12.26
N GLY A 200 9.81 1.02 -11.49
CA GLY A 200 9.67 1.10 -10.04
C GLY A 200 8.81 2.29 -9.62
N VAL A 201 8.01 2.12 -8.58
CA VAL A 201 7.16 3.17 -8.03
C VAL A 201 7.51 3.42 -6.57
N GLN A 202 7.83 4.68 -6.23
CA GLN A 202 7.97 5.13 -4.84
C GLN A 202 6.94 6.21 -4.50
N THR A 203 6.61 6.35 -3.22
CA THR A 203 5.89 7.53 -2.74
C THR A 203 6.81 8.74 -2.75
N MET A 204 6.27 9.92 -3.10
CA MET A 204 6.99 11.21 -2.99
C MET A 204 7.49 11.47 -1.57
N ARG A 205 6.90 10.83 -0.56
CA ARG A 205 7.30 10.96 0.85
C ARG A 205 8.57 10.20 1.18
N PHE A 206 8.90 9.12 0.44
CA PHE A 206 10.10 8.29 0.66
C PHE A 206 10.79 7.95 -0.66
N PRO A 207 11.40 8.93 -1.34
CA PRO A 207 11.98 8.78 -2.68
C PRO A 207 13.44 8.29 -2.64
N ALA A 208 13.84 7.51 -1.62
CA ALA A 208 15.23 7.19 -1.36
C ALA A 208 15.92 6.43 -2.50
N MET A 209 15.22 5.47 -3.16
CA MET A 209 15.78 4.74 -4.30
C MET A 209 15.86 5.64 -5.53
N VAL A 210 14.86 6.50 -5.78
CA VAL A 210 14.89 7.50 -6.86
C VAL A 210 16.10 8.42 -6.69
N ASN A 211 16.32 8.96 -5.48
CA ASN A 211 17.46 9.80 -5.19
C ASN A 211 18.78 9.09 -5.44
N ALA A 212 18.90 7.85 -4.95
CA ALA A 212 20.14 7.06 -5.06
C ALA A 212 20.46 6.64 -6.51
N VAL A 213 19.45 6.38 -7.35
CA VAL A 213 19.64 5.89 -8.71
C VAL A 213 19.74 7.04 -9.71
N LYS A 214 18.88 8.08 -9.56
CA LYS A 214 18.84 9.23 -10.49
C LYS A 214 19.73 10.39 -10.07
N GLY A 215 20.35 10.33 -8.89
CA GLY A 215 21.20 11.43 -8.38
C GLY A 215 20.38 12.68 -8.01
N THR A 216 19.10 12.52 -7.66
CA THR A 216 18.25 13.60 -7.21
C THR A 216 18.30 13.78 -5.70
N SER A 217 17.73 14.87 -5.18
CA SER A 217 17.69 15.20 -3.75
C SER A 217 16.28 15.56 -3.27
N HIS A 218 15.27 14.78 -3.71
CA HIS A 218 13.92 14.98 -3.21
C HIS A 218 13.88 14.83 -1.69
N PRO A 219 13.13 15.69 -0.98
CA PRO A 219 13.06 15.64 0.48
C PRO A 219 12.37 14.36 0.95
N GLN A 220 12.81 13.84 2.10
CA GLN A 220 12.16 12.73 2.76
C GLN A 220 11.11 13.24 3.73
N GLY A 221 9.91 12.65 3.68
CA GLY A 221 8.83 12.90 4.64
C GLY A 221 8.98 12.11 5.93
N THR A 222 8.05 12.34 6.84
CA THR A 222 8.01 11.66 8.15
C THR A 222 7.03 10.50 8.19
N SER A 223 6.03 10.48 7.29
CA SER A 223 4.97 9.46 7.24
C SER A 223 4.41 9.30 5.85
N THR A 224 3.81 8.15 5.57
CA THR A 224 3.07 7.83 4.35
C THR A 224 2.04 6.74 4.64
N ILE A 225 0.93 6.71 3.91
CA ILE A 225 -0.04 5.59 3.96
C ILE A 225 0.53 4.31 3.32
N ALA A 226 1.59 4.43 2.53
CA ALA A 226 2.30 3.30 1.93
C ALA A 226 3.45 2.82 2.84
N GLU A 227 3.13 2.40 4.08
CA GLU A 227 4.11 1.99 5.10
C GLU A 227 5.10 0.92 4.59
N GLY A 228 4.64 -0.02 3.76
CA GLY A 228 5.47 -1.09 3.20
C GLY A 228 6.61 -0.61 2.29
N ILE A 229 6.54 0.64 1.79
CA ILE A 229 7.60 1.29 1.00
C ILE A 229 8.17 2.55 1.67
N ALA A 230 7.86 2.80 2.94
CA ALA A 230 8.41 3.90 3.74
C ALA A 230 9.87 3.62 4.15
N VAL A 231 10.78 3.59 3.19
CA VAL A 231 12.19 3.24 3.42
C VAL A 231 13.08 4.44 3.14
N GLY A 232 13.80 4.91 4.17
CA GLY A 232 14.71 6.05 4.08
C GLY A 232 16.07 5.75 3.46
N THR A 233 16.48 4.48 3.45
CA THR A 233 17.78 4.05 2.91
C THR A 233 17.58 2.77 2.08
N PRO A 234 17.85 2.81 0.77
CA PRO A 234 17.78 1.62 -0.08
C PRO A 234 18.90 0.63 0.30
N GLY A 235 18.72 -0.65 -0.03
CA GLY A 235 19.75 -1.65 0.16
C GLY A 235 20.94 -1.42 -0.80
N LYS A 236 22.13 -1.83 -0.41
CA LYS A 236 23.33 -1.72 -1.26
C LYS A 236 23.25 -2.69 -2.44
N ILE A 237 22.91 -3.96 -2.17
CA ILE A 237 22.74 -5.00 -3.19
C ILE A 237 21.59 -4.63 -4.12
N THR A 238 20.46 -4.23 -3.54
CA THR A 238 19.26 -3.93 -4.31
C THR A 238 19.43 -2.68 -5.18
N GLN A 239 20.14 -1.64 -4.70
CA GLN A 239 20.42 -0.44 -5.48
C GLN A 239 21.23 -0.74 -6.74
N GLU A 240 22.25 -1.61 -6.65
CA GLU A 240 23.07 -2.01 -7.80
C GLU A 240 22.24 -2.79 -8.83
N ILE A 241 21.34 -3.67 -8.37
CA ILE A 241 20.44 -4.40 -9.27
C ILE A 241 19.45 -3.45 -9.95
N VAL A 242 18.85 -2.52 -9.20
CA VAL A 242 17.92 -1.52 -9.72
C VAL A 242 18.58 -0.63 -10.77
N LYS A 243 19.77 -0.12 -10.52
CA LYS A 243 20.53 0.68 -11.50
C LYS A 243 20.75 -0.05 -12.83
N ARG A 244 20.93 -1.37 -12.77
CA ARG A 244 21.26 -2.19 -13.95
C ARG A 244 20.05 -2.68 -14.71
N LEU A 245 18.94 -3.03 -14.03
CA LEU A 245 17.85 -3.80 -14.61
C LEU A 245 16.51 -3.06 -14.65
N VAL A 246 16.37 -1.95 -13.94
CA VAL A 246 15.11 -1.17 -13.90
C VAL A 246 15.23 -0.02 -14.89
N ASP A 247 14.25 0.07 -15.79
CA ASP A 247 14.28 1.06 -16.87
C ASP A 247 13.94 2.47 -16.38
N ASP A 248 13.04 2.58 -15.38
CA ASP A 248 12.72 3.88 -14.78
C ASP A 248 12.13 3.74 -13.36
N LEU A 249 12.19 4.84 -12.61
CA LEU A 249 11.57 4.99 -11.30
C LEU A 249 10.66 6.23 -11.31
N VAL A 250 9.41 6.06 -10.91
CA VAL A 250 8.42 7.14 -10.85
C VAL A 250 7.94 7.39 -9.42
N LEU A 251 7.43 8.59 -9.18
CA LEU A 251 6.92 9.02 -7.89
C LEU A 251 5.40 9.25 -7.95
N VAL A 252 4.69 8.78 -6.93
CA VAL A 252 3.26 9.01 -6.72
C VAL A 252 3.04 9.73 -5.40
N ASP A 253 2.00 10.55 -5.31
CA ASP A 253 1.64 11.22 -4.06
C ASP A 253 0.64 10.41 -3.21
N GLU A 254 0.35 10.90 -2.00
CA GLU A 254 -0.57 10.21 -1.08
C GLU A 254 -1.99 10.15 -1.65
N GLY A 255 -2.43 11.19 -2.36
CA GLY A 255 -3.76 11.24 -2.98
C GLY A 255 -3.93 10.21 -4.10
N ASP A 256 -2.89 10.01 -4.92
CA ASP A 256 -2.86 8.98 -5.95
C ASP A 256 -2.99 7.57 -5.33
N ILE A 257 -2.27 7.34 -4.21
CA ILE A 257 -2.29 6.05 -3.51
C ILE A 257 -3.65 5.82 -2.85
N GLU A 258 -4.24 6.81 -2.15
CA GLU A 258 -5.58 6.72 -1.58
C GLU A 258 -6.62 6.37 -2.65
N GLN A 259 -6.55 7.03 -3.81
CA GLN A 259 -7.45 6.75 -4.92
C GLN A 259 -7.29 5.31 -5.43
N ALA A 260 -6.06 4.83 -5.57
CA ALA A 260 -5.78 3.48 -6.04
C ALA A 260 -6.26 2.41 -5.04
N VAL A 261 -6.09 2.62 -3.71
CA VAL A 261 -6.64 1.73 -2.67
C VAL A 261 -8.15 1.62 -2.82
N LEU A 262 -8.85 2.75 -2.95
CA LEU A 262 -10.30 2.77 -3.11
C LEU A 262 -10.75 2.09 -4.41
N MET A 263 -10.04 2.32 -5.54
CA MET A 263 -10.34 1.68 -6.82
C MET A 263 -10.21 0.15 -6.72
N LEU A 264 -9.15 -0.36 -6.07
CA LEU A 264 -8.95 -1.80 -5.87
C LEU A 264 -10.07 -2.39 -4.99
N LEU A 265 -10.49 -1.68 -3.96
CA LEU A 265 -11.61 -2.09 -3.11
C LEU A 265 -12.92 -2.12 -3.88
N GLU A 266 -13.24 -1.08 -4.64
CA GLU A 266 -14.53 -0.93 -5.34
C GLU A 266 -14.63 -1.75 -6.62
N ILE A 267 -13.54 -1.92 -7.37
CA ILE A 267 -13.52 -2.60 -8.67
C ILE A 267 -13.16 -4.08 -8.51
N GLU A 268 -12.03 -4.36 -7.85
CA GLU A 268 -11.50 -5.72 -7.71
C GLU A 268 -12.05 -6.46 -6.49
N LYS A 269 -12.79 -5.76 -5.60
CA LYS A 269 -13.32 -6.32 -4.34
C LYS A 269 -12.23 -6.92 -3.47
N THR A 270 -11.03 -6.36 -3.54
CA THR A 270 -9.86 -6.84 -2.79
C THR A 270 -9.29 -5.75 -1.90
N LEU A 271 -8.83 -6.16 -0.72
CA LEU A 271 -8.20 -5.26 0.24
C LEU A 271 -6.70 -5.19 -0.01
N VAL A 272 -6.20 -3.97 -0.28
CA VAL A 272 -4.79 -3.71 -0.57
C VAL A 272 -4.30 -2.54 0.29
N GLU A 273 -3.12 -2.67 0.87
CA GLU A 273 -2.45 -1.58 1.58
C GLU A 273 -1.84 -0.55 0.62
N GLY A 274 -1.49 0.64 1.11
CA GLY A 274 -0.96 1.71 0.27
C GLY A 274 0.25 1.31 -0.59
N ALA A 275 1.17 0.49 -0.06
CA ALA A 275 2.31 -0.02 -0.83
C ALA A 275 1.87 -0.93 -1.99
N GLY A 276 0.85 -1.76 -1.77
CA GLY A 276 0.29 -2.65 -2.80
C GLY A 276 -0.49 -1.90 -3.89
N ALA A 277 -1.03 -0.73 -3.56
CA ALA A 277 -1.77 0.12 -4.49
C ALA A 277 -0.87 1.06 -5.32
N ALA A 278 0.41 1.24 -4.94
CA ALA A 278 1.32 2.20 -5.58
C ALA A 278 1.48 1.97 -7.08
N GLY A 279 1.47 0.71 -7.54
CA GLY A 279 1.53 0.39 -8.97
C GLY A 279 0.34 0.94 -9.75
N LEU A 280 -0.89 0.74 -9.24
CA LEU A 280 -2.10 1.30 -9.85
C LEU A 280 -2.10 2.83 -9.78
N ALA A 281 -1.66 3.41 -8.67
CA ALA A 281 -1.50 4.85 -8.52
C ALA A 281 -0.62 5.45 -9.64
N ALA A 282 0.48 4.78 -10.00
CA ALA A 282 1.34 5.21 -11.10
C ALA A 282 0.63 5.11 -12.46
N LEU A 283 -0.16 4.07 -12.71
CA LEU A 283 -0.92 3.95 -13.95
C LEU A 283 -1.94 5.07 -14.11
N VAL A 284 -2.67 5.39 -13.04
CA VAL A 284 -3.68 6.46 -13.05
C VAL A 284 -3.03 7.84 -13.20
N ARG A 285 -1.87 8.07 -12.56
CA ARG A 285 -1.14 9.34 -12.63
C ARG A 285 -0.46 9.59 -13.98
N TYR A 286 0.05 8.52 -14.63
CA TYR A 286 0.82 8.61 -15.87
C TYR A 286 0.20 7.77 -17.00
N PRO A 287 -1.09 7.93 -17.34
CA PRO A 287 -1.81 7.03 -18.24
C PRO A 287 -1.18 6.96 -19.64
N GLU A 288 -0.69 8.07 -20.18
CA GLU A 288 -0.08 8.12 -21.52
C GLU A 288 1.19 7.25 -21.63
N ARG A 289 1.88 7.00 -20.51
CA ARG A 289 3.06 6.12 -20.49
C ARG A 289 2.70 4.66 -20.73
N PHE A 290 1.52 4.24 -20.31
CA PHE A 290 1.08 2.83 -20.31
C PHE A 290 0.06 2.52 -21.41
N LYS A 291 -0.46 3.54 -22.07
CA LYS A 291 -1.51 3.41 -23.08
C LYS A 291 -1.19 2.37 -24.15
N GLY A 292 -2.11 1.44 -24.34
CA GLY A 292 -2.00 0.35 -25.31
C GLY A 292 -1.03 -0.77 -24.94
N LYS A 293 -0.32 -0.69 -23.80
CA LYS A 293 0.59 -1.73 -23.31
C LYS A 293 -0.14 -2.80 -22.50
N ARG A 294 0.50 -3.96 -22.37
CA ARG A 294 0.13 -5.04 -21.45
C ARG A 294 0.96 -4.89 -20.17
N VAL A 295 0.32 -4.46 -19.09
CA VAL A 295 0.99 -4.02 -17.86
C VAL A 295 0.70 -4.99 -16.72
N GLY A 296 1.73 -5.55 -16.12
CA GLY A 296 1.63 -6.36 -14.90
C GLY A 296 1.85 -5.52 -13.64
N LEU A 297 0.93 -5.60 -12.68
CA LEU A 297 1.03 -4.99 -11.36
C LEU A 297 1.14 -6.06 -10.27
N VAL A 298 1.91 -5.80 -9.23
CA VAL A 298 1.92 -6.62 -8.01
C VAL A 298 1.15 -5.91 -6.91
N LEU A 299 0.01 -6.48 -6.48
CA LEU A 299 -0.71 -6.07 -5.27
C LEU A 299 0.02 -6.66 -4.07
N CYS A 300 1.10 -6.02 -3.67
CA CYS A 300 2.17 -6.61 -2.87
C CYS A 300 1.81 -6.86 -1.39
N GLY A 301 0.70 -6.30 -0.88
CA GLY A 301 0.23 -6.54 0.48
C GLY A 301 -1.17 -5.99 0.75
N GLY A 302 -1.84 -6.53 1.78
CA GLY A 302 -3.19 -6.16 2.22
C GLY A 302 -3.28 -5.80 3.71
N ASN A 303 -2.17 -5.67 4.43
CA ASN A 303 -2.14 -5.40 5.88
C ASN A 303 -2.35 -3.90 6.20
N ILE A 304 -3.47 -3.34 5.75
CA ILE A 304 -3.86 -1.96 6.07
C ILE A 304 -4.56 -1.89 7.43
N ASP A 305 -4.35 -0.80 8.15
CA ASP A 305 -5.09 -0.51 9.38
C ASP A 305 -6.56 -0.18 9.05
N PRO A 306 -7.56 -0.78 9.76
CA PRO A 306 -8.97 -0.53 9.49
C PRO A 306 -9.40 0.93 9.65
N LEU A 307 -8.82 1.69 10.59
CA LEU A 307 -9.14 3.12 10.75
C LEU A 307 -8.57 3.95 9.61
N LEU A 308 -7.35 3.61 9.16
CA LEU A 308 -6.78 4.25 7.97
C LEU A 308 -7.62 3.94 6.71
N LEU A 309 -8.08 2.69 6.56
CA LEU A 309 -8.95 2.33 5.45
C LEU A 309 -10.27 3.11 5.48
N ALA A 310 -10.91 3.24 6.65
CA ALA A 310 -12.13 4.04 6.80
C ALA A 310 -11.90 5.49 6.38
N ALA A 311 -10.80 6.11 6.83
CA ALA A 311 -10.44 7.47 6.44
C ALA A 311 -10.18 7.60 4.93
N ILE A 312 -9.54 6.62 4.28
CA ILE A 312 -9.33 6.60 2.82
C ILE A 312 -10.68 6.54 2.08
N ILE A 313 -11.61 5.69 2.54
CA ILE A 313 -12.94 5.56 1.95
C ILE A 313 -13.70 6.88 2.06
N GLU A 314 -13.78 7.47 3.25
CA GLU A 314 -14.47 8.76 3.47
C GLU A 314 -13.90 9.87 2.60
N ARG A 315 -12.57 10.03 2.58
CA ARG A 315 -11.89 11.03 1.73
C ARG A 315 -12.14 10.80 0.24
N GLY A 316 -12.18 9.54 -0.19
CA GLY A 316 -12.52 9.17 -1.56
C GLY A 316 -13.96 9.50 -1.92
N MET A 317 -14.90 9.28 -1.00
CA MET A 317 -16.29 9.67 -1.17
C MET A 317 -16.46 11.20 -1.28
N VAL A 318 -15.71 11.97 -0.46
CA VAL A 318 -15.69 13.43 -0.55
C VAL A 318 -15.14 13.90 -1.90
N ARG A 319 -13.98 13.37 -2.34
CA ARG A 319 -13.37 13.74 -3.65
C ARG A 319 -14.28 13.45 -4.84
N SER A 320 -15.04 12.35 -4.77
CA SER A 320 -16.00 11.97 -5.82
C SER A 320 -17.34 12.71 -5.71
N GLY A 321 -17.55 13.46 -4.63
CA GLY A 321 -18.81 14.14 -4.35
C GLY A 321 -19.94 13.18 -3.92
N ARG A 322 -19.62 11.94 -3.51
CA ARG A 322 -20.61 11.01 -2.93
C ARG A 322 -20.89 11.31 -1.46
N LEU A 323 -19.99 12.01 -0.81
CA LEU A 323 -20.16 12.61 0.51
C LEU A 323 -19.83 14.09 0.37
N ALA A 324 -20.74 14.98 0.81
CA ALA A 324 -20.58 16.42 0.70
C ALA A 324 -20.99 17.09 2.01
N ARG A 325 -20.20 18.08 2.44
CA ARG A 325 -20.60 18.93 3.55
C ARG A 325 -21.06 20.26 2.99
N ILE A 326 -22.32 20.61 3.29
CA ILE A 326 -22.91 21.88 2.88
C ILE A 326 -23.27 22.72 4.10
N LYS A 327 -23.21 24.01 3.92
CA LYS A 327 -23.62 25.00 4.90
C LYS A 327 -24.84 25.77 4.38
N VAL A 328 -25.89 25.84 5.19
CA VAL A 328 -27.11 26.58 4.88
C VAL A 328 -27.29 27.68 5.91
N SER A 329 -27.32 28.94 5.44
CA SER A 329 -27.62 30.11 6.26
C SER A 329 -29.09 30.50 6.04
N ALA A 330 -29.83 30.63 7.11
CA ALA A 330 -31.25 30.97 7.03
C ALA A 330 -31.69 31.81 8.25
N ARG A 331 -32.87 32.45 8.16
CA ARG A 331 -33.48 33.14 9.30
C ARG A 331 -33.94 32.11 10.33
N ASP A 332 -33.60 32.34 11.60
CA ASP A 332 -33.99 31.43 12.70
C ASP A 332 -35.47 31.61 13.04
N VAL A 333 -36.31 30.81 12.39
CA VAL A 333 -37.74 30.76 12.62
C VAL A 333 -38.23 29.31 12.75
N PRO A 334 -39.35 29.07 13.47
CA PRO A 334 -39.94 27.72 13.55
C PRO A 334 -40.13 27.11 12.16
N GLY A 335 -39.71 25.85 11.97
CA GLY A 335 -39.85 25.11 10.73
C GLY A 335 -38.72 25.31 9.71
N VAL A 336 -37.72 26.15 9.96
CA VAL A 336 -36.62 26.37 8.99
C VAL A 336 -35.84 25.09 8.74
N LEU A 337 -35.48 24.35 9.80
CA LEU A 337 -34.77 23.07 9.65
C LEU A 337 -35.61 22.05 8.88
N ALA A 338 -36.92 21.97 9.18
CA ALA A 338 -37.83 21.06 8.48
C ALA A 338 -37.87 21.36 6.96
N ARG A 339 -37.89 22.63 6.55
CA ARG A 339 -37.84 23.02 5.12
C ARG A 339 -36.53 22.66 4.48
N ILE A 340 -35.40 22.90 5.16
CA ILE A 340 -34.07 22.54 4.64
C ILE A 340 -34.01 21.03 4.41
N THR A 341 -34.35 20.22 5.41
CA THR A 341 -34.28 18.76 5.31
C THR A 341 -35.28 18.19 4.28
N ALA A 342 -36.47 18.77 4.15
CA ALA A 342 -37.42 18.40 3.09
C ALA A 342 -36.85 18.70 1.69
N THR A 343 -36.25 19.89 1.47
CA THR A 343 -35.65 20.25 0.18
C THR A 343 -34.48 19.30 -0.17
N VAL A 344 -33.66 18.91 0.80
CA VAL A 344 -32.55 17.94 0.58
C VAL A 344 -33.15 16.56 0.22
N ALA A 345 -34.19 16.12 0.91
CA ALA A 345 -34.86 14.86 0.62
C ALA A 345 -35.52 14.85 -0.77
N ASP A 346 -36.20 15.94 -1.16
CA ASP A 346 -36.84 16.11 -2.48
C ASP A 346 -35.79 16.11 -3.61
N ALA A 347 -34.56 16.61 -3.33
CA ALA A 347 -33.41 16.50 -4.22
C ALA A 347 -32.85 15.07 -4.31
N GLY A 348 -33.28 14.15 -3.46
CA GLY A 348 -32.84 12.76 -3.45
C GLY A 348 -31.49 12.51 -2.78
N ALA A 349 -31.05 13.41 -1.90
CA ALA A 349 -29.87 13.22 -1.06
C ALA A 349 -30.26 12.71 0.33
N ASN A 350 -29.41 11.84 0.90
CA ASN A 350 -29.57 11.37 2.27
C ASN A 350 -28.74 12.23 3.24
N ILE A 351 -29.25 12.46 4.44
CA ILE A 351 -28.57 13.27 5.46
C ILE A 351 -27.89 12.35 6.46
N GLU A 352 -26.57 12.44 6.57
CA GLU A 352 -25.74 11.72 7.56
C GLU A 352 -25.70 12.46 8.90
N GLU A 353 -25.39 13.77 8.85
CA GLU A 353 -25.21 14.59 10.03
C GLU A 353 -25.89 15.94 9.86
N VAL A 354 -26.36 16.49 10.99
CA VAL A 354 -26.93 17.84 11.08
C VAL A 354 -26.29 18.56 12.26
N HIS A 355 -25.60 19.66 11.98
CA HIS A 355 -25.10 20.56 13.02
C HIS A 355 -25.83 21.89 12.96
N HIS A 356 -26.68 22.15 13.94
CA HIS A 356 -27.48 23.36 14.05
C HIS A 356 -26.82 24.36 15.01
N GLN A 357 -26.20 25.40 14.47
CA GLN A 357 -25.40 26.37 15.23
C GLN A 357 -26.10 27.73 15.32
N ARG A 358 -26.31 28.22 16.56
CA ARG A 358 -26.84 29.55 16.85
C ARG A 358 -25.82 30.49 17.47
N ALA A 359 -24.98 30.00 18.35
CA ALA A 359 -24.06 30.80 19.17
C ALA A 359 -22.65 30.95 18.57
N PHE A 360 -22.19 29.93 17.81
CA PHE A 360 -20.82 29.89 17.27
C PHE A 360 -20.80 30.23 15.77
N THR A 361 -21.45 31.34 15.39
CA THR A 361 -21.54 31.83 14.00
C THR A 361 -21.27 33.33 13.98
N MET A 362 -20.77 33.82 12.83
CA MET A 362 -20.57 35.26 12.58
C MET A 362 -21.82 35.93 11.99
N LEU A 363 -22.94 35.22 11.90
CA LEU A 363 -24.20 35.73 11.37
C LEU A 363 -24.87 36.68 12.37
N ALA A 364 -25.80 37.53 11.86
CA ALA A 364 -26.65 38.36 12.69
C ALA A 364 -27.52 37.49 13.61
N ALA A 365 -27.83 37.97 14.82
CA ALA A 365 -28.51 37.21 15.88
C ALA A 365 -29.88 36.60 15.49
N GLN A 366 -30.47 37.04 14.38
CA GLN A 366 -31.72 36.48 13.84
C GLN A 366 -31.52 35.35 12.82
N ASN A 367 -30.27 35.01 12.52
CA ASN A 367 -29.92 33.98 11.55
C ASN A 367 -29.30 32.78 12.24
N VAL A 368 -29.43 31.64 11.59
CA VAL A 368 -28.89 30.35 12.01
C VAL A 368 -28.03 29.77 10.90
N GLU A 369 -27.00 29.09 11.28
CA GLU A 369 -26.17 28.29 10.40
C GLU A 369 -26.42 26.80 10.64
N ILE A 370 -26.73 26.08 9.56
CA ILE A 370 -26.99 24.64 9.62
C ILE A 370 -25.99 23.98 8.67
N GLU A 371 -25.08 23.18 9.22
CA GLU A 371 -24.20 22.34 8.44
C GLU A 371 -24.82 20.95 8.29
N LEU A 372 -24.79 20.42 7.08
CA LEU A 372 -25.30 19.11 6.74
C LEU A 372 -24.20 18.29 6.07
N VAL A 373 -24.00 17.07 6.52
CA VAL A 373 -23.23 16.06 5.77
C VAL A 373 -24.20 15.21 4.99
N LEU A 374 -24.04 15.17 3.68
CA LEU A 374 -24.99 14.55 2.74
C LEU A 374 -24.34 13.41 1.96
N GLN A 375 -25.05 12.29 1.86
CA GLN A 375 -24.76 11.28 0.84
C GLN A 375 -25.43 11.69 -0.47
N THR A 376 -24.62 11.75 -1.52
CA THR A 376 -25.07 12.16 -2.86
C THR A 376 -24.60 11.17 -3.93
N ARG A 377 -25.02 11.34 -5.18
CA ARG A 377 -24.63 10.49 -6.31
C ARG A 377 -23.38 10.97 -7.04
N GLY A 378 -22.73 12.03 -6.55
CA GLY A 378 -21.55 12.62 -7.15
C GLY A 378 -21.67 14.15 -7.28
N LYS A 379 -20.65 14.80 -7.84
CA LYS A 379 -20.51 16.27 -7.89
C LYS A 379 -21.74 16.96 -8.53
N THR A 380 -22.22 16.47 -9.66
CA THR A 380 -23.41 17.03 -10.32
C THR A 380 -24.64 17.02 -9.41
N HIS A 381 -24.82 15.96 -8.62
CA HIS A 381 -25.92 15.88 -7.67
C HIS A 381 -25.77 16.84 -6.50
N VAL A 382 -24.53 17.11 -6.05
CA VAL A 382 -24.25 18.17 -5.06
C VAL A 382 -24.70 19.52 -5.59
N ASP A 383 -24.37 19.84 -6.86
CA ASP A 383 -24.79 21.09 -7.51
C ASP A 383 -26.32 21.19 -7.63
N GLU A 384 -27.02 20.09 -7.93
CA GLU A 384 -28.48 20.02 -7.96
C GLU A 384 -29.08 20.33 -6.58
N VAL A 385 -28.57 19.71 -5.50
CA VAL A 385 -29.02 19.96 -4.11
C VAL A 385 -28.84 21.44 -3.73
N LEU A 386 -27.65 22.00 -4.00
CA LEU A 386 -27.37 23.41 -3.74
C LEU A 386 -28.32 24.33 -4.53
N GLY A 387 -28.57 24.00 -5.79
CA GLY A 387 -29.49 24.74 -6.66
C GLY A 387 -30.94 24.75 -6.11
N GLN A 388 -31.47 23.62 -5.65
CA GLN A 388 -32.80 23.51 -5.06
C GLN A 388 -32.91 24.30 -3.75
N LEU A 389 -31.90 24.23 -2.87
CA LEU A 389 -31.87 25.02 -1.64
C LEU A 389 -31.89 26.53 -1.93
N ARG A 390 -31.09 26.96 -2.91
CA ARG A 390 -31.04 28.38 -3.32
C ARG A 390 -32.37 28.84 -3.95
N THR A 391 -32.99 28.00 -4.77
CA THR A 391 -34.32 28.27 -5.35
C THR A 391 -35.42 28.38 -4.28
N ALA A 392 -35.27 27.62 -3.17
CA ALA A 392 -36.15 27.71 -2.01
C ALA A 392 -35.87 28.93 -1.10
N GLY A 393 -34.98 29.86 -1.55
CA GLY A 393 -34.66 31.12 -0.86
C GLY A 393 -33.64 30.97 0.26
N MET A 394 -32.85 29.89 0.29
CA MET A 394 -31.82 29.65 1.29
C MET A 394 -30.44 29.95 0.71
N GLN A 395 -29.56 30.52 1.51
CA GLN A 395 -28.15 30.65 1.14
C GLN A 395 -27.44 29.33 1.47
N ALA A 396 -26.99 28.61 0.44
CA ALA A 396 -26.37 27.29 0.59
C ALA A 396 -25.04 27.22 -0.17
N ASP A 397 -23.99 26.75 0.50
CA ASP A 397 -22.62 26.66 -0.03
C ASP A 397 -22.01 25.30 0.33
N LEU A 398 -21.14 24.79 -0.57
CA LEU A 398 -20.27 23.64 -0.29
C LEU A 398 -19.10 24.11 0.59
N ILE A 399 -18.72 23.35 1.62
CA ILE A 399 -17.62 23.67 2.55
C ILE A 399 -16.63 22.52 2.71
#